data_6447c6bec1d5af3dca0b082792fdb66e
#
_entry.id   6447c6bec1d5af3dca0b082792fdb66e
#
_cell.length_a   1.000
_cell.length_b   1.000
_cell.length_c   1.000
_cell.angle_alpha   90.00
_cell.angle_beta   90.00
_cell.angle_gamma   90.00
#
_symmetry.space_group_name_H-M   'P 1'
#
loop_
_entity.id
_entity.type
_entity.pdbx_description
1 polymer ?
#
loop_
_entity_poly.entity_id
_entity_poly.type
_entity_poly.pdbx_seq_one_letter_code
_entity_poly.pdbx_strand_id
1 'polypeptide(L)'
;GAGAGVGRAIAIQMARAGAHVWVNDLNEERAGSVCAEIEAEGLHASSGIADVCDHDAVAELVRRTGPVDILVNNAGIPVSGFPLKHFADSGPEDWDPVIRLNLAAVLGITRAYLPGMIDSGWGRILTIVSDAGRKGERYQAVYGAAKAAAMGFSRGLAAEVGRQGITVNCIALGSINHGSLTDAIEANPELETKLARNYPVGRLGRPGDPAPLAVMLCSDAAEWITGQVYPVDGGYFPAL
;
A
#
# COMPACT_ATOMS: atom_id res chain seq x y z
N GLY A 1 1.04 -7.98 -2.11
CA GLY A 1 2.05 -7.44 -1.21
C GLY A 1 1.64 -7.48 0.26
N ALA A 2 0.70 -8.40 0.65
CA ALA A 2 0.26 -8.55 2.04
C ALA A 2 1.00 -9.66 2.80
N GLY A 3 1.91 -10.38 2.15
CA GLY A 3 2.69 -11.46 2.77
C GLY A 3 3.85 -10.97 3.65
N ALA A 4 4.16 -9.66 3.67
CA ALA A 4 5.25 -9.11 4.46
C ALA A 4 5.04 -7.63 4.80
N GLY A 5 5.85 -7.10 5.71
CA GLY A 5 5.97 -5.67 6.00
C GLY A 5 4.66 -4.97 6.34
N VAL A 6 4.46 -3.80 5.75
CA VAL A 6 3.28 -2.96 5.97
C VAL A 6 1.99 -3.69 5.57
N GLY A 7 1.99 -4.38 4.43
CA GLY A 7 0.81 -5.12 3.95
C GLY A 7 0.38 -6.22 4.92
N ARG A 8 1.35 -7.01 5.45
CA ARG A 8 1.08 -8.00 6.50
C ARG A 8 0.49 -7.35 7.76
N ALA A 9 1.10 -6.26 8.22
CA ALA A 9 0.62 -5.58 9.43
C ALA A 9 -0.80 -5.03 9.27
N ILE A 10 -1.12 -4.46 8.10
CA ILE A 10 -2.48 -4.01 7.78
C ILE A 10 -3.44 -5.20 7.73
N ALA A 11 -3.08 -6.30 7.05
CA ALA A 11 -3.91 -7.49 6.93
C ALA A 11 -4.32 -8.05 8.31
N ILE A 12 -3.36 -8.22 9.22
CA ILE A 12 -3.60 -8.70 10.58
C ILE A 12 -4.51 -7.74 11.35
N GLN A 13 -4.26 -6.43 11.27
CA GLN A 13 -5.10 -5.45 11.98
C GLN A 13 -6.53 -5.35 11.41
N MET A 14 -6.70 -5.52 10.10
CA MET A 14 -8.04 -5.61 9.48
C MET A 14 -8.78 -6.85 9.97
N ALA A 15 -8.11 -8.00 10.04
CA ALA A 15 -8.70 -9.23 10.58
C ALA A 15 -9.11 -9.05 12.04
N ARG A 16 -8.27 -8.44 12.89
CA ARG A 16 -8.59 -8.11 14.28
C ARG A 16 -9.75 -7.13 14.43
N ALA A 17 -9.98 -6.30 13.42
CA ALA A 17 -11.14 -5.41 13.32
C ALA A 17 -12.41 -6.11 12.80
N GLY A 18 -12.37 -7.42 12.55
CA GLY A 18 -13.50 -8.25 12.15
C GLY A 18 -13.65 -8.48 10.64
N ALA A 19 -12.68 -8.05 9.83
CA ALA A 19 -12.72 -8.33 8.38
C ALA A 19 -12.29 -9.77 8.07
N HIS A 20 -12.92 -10.41 7.09
CA HIS A 20 -12.33 -11.54 6.38
C HIS A 20 -11.29 -11.01 5.38
N VAL A 21 -10.04 -11.37 5.52
CA VAL A 21 -8.94 -10.79 4.75
C VAL A 21 -8.47 -11.73 3.66
N TRP A 22 -8.53 -11.29 2.39
CA TRP A 22 -7.82 -11.93 1.30
C TRP A 22 -6.37 -11.42 1.24
N VAL A 23 -5.45 -12.29 1.64
CA VAL A 23 -4.01 -11.98 1.67
C VAL A 23 -3.42 -12.21 0.28
N ASN A 24 -3.27 -11.12 -0.50
CA ASN A 24 -2.62 -11.19 -1.82
C ASN A 24 -1.11 -10.97 -1.70
N ASP A 25 -0.33 -11.88 -2.27
CA ASP A 25 1.11 -11.75 -2.50
C ASP A 25 1.51 -12.54 -3.75
N LEU A 26 2.68 -12.25 -4.33
CA LEU A 26 3.30 -13.07 -5.38
C LEU A 26 3.87 -14.38 -4.82
N ASN A 27 4.26 -14.38 -3.55
CA ASN A 27 4.84 -15.52 -2.87
C ASN A 27 3.76 -16.23 -2.05
N GLU A 28 3.42 -17.47 -2.45
CA GLU A 28 2.39 -18.29 -1.84
C GLU A 28 2.70 -18.64 -0.37
N GLU A 29 3.95 -18.95 -0.06
CA GLU A 29 4.38 -19.30 1.30
C GLU A 29 4.20 -18.13 2.25
N ARG A 30 4.59 -16.91 1.83
CA ARG A 30 4.39 -15.70 2.63
C ARG A 30 2.92 -15.38 2.86
N ALA A 31 2.09 -15.49 1.81
CA ALA A 31 0.65 -15.28 1.95
C ALA A 31 0.03 -16.33 2.89
N GLY A 32 0.39 -17.60 2.73
CA GLY A 32 -0.07 -18.71 3.59
C GLY A 32 0.35 -18.52 5.05
N SER A 33 1.59 -18.07 5.31
CA SER A 33 2.07 -17.79 6.66
C SER A 33 1.23 -16.68 7.35
N VAL A 34 0.86 -15.63 6.63
CA VAL A 34 0.00 -14.57 7.19
C VAL A 34 -1.41 -15.06 7.44
N CYS A 35 -1.97 -15.89 6.53
CA CYS A 35 -3.27 -16.52 6.78
C CYS A 35 -3.24 -17.39 8.04
N ALA A 36 -2.23 -18.25 8.19
CA ALA A 36 -2.08 -19.11 9.36
C ALA A 36 -1.94 -18.31 10.67
N GLU A 37 -1.24 -17.18 10.63
CA GLU A 37 -1.11 -16.28 11.79
C GLU A 37 -2.47 -15.67 12.18
N ILE A 38 -3.26 -15.21 11.21
CA ILE A 38 -4.60 -14.65 11.44
C ILE A 38 -5.54 -15.74 11.99
N GLU A 39 -5.50 -16.94 11.40
CA GLU A 39 -6.32 -18.08 11.82
C GLU A 39 -5.96 -18.58 13.23
N ALA A 40 -4.69 -18.51 13.61
CA ALA A 40 -4.24 -18.87 14.97
C ALA A 40 -4.83 -17.94 16.05
N GLU A 41 -5.25 -16.74 15.70
CA GLU A 41 -6.00 -15.82 16.57
C GLU A 41 -7.54 -16.09 16.56
N GLY A 42 -8.00 -17.11 15.83
CA GLY A 42 -9.44 -17.41 15.69
C GLY A 42 -10.15 -16.49 14.71
N LEU A 43 -9.40 -15.79 13.83
CA LEU A 43 -9.91 -14.84 12.84
C LEU A 43 -9.92 -15.46 11.45
N HIS A 44 -10.46 -14.74 10.44
CA HIS A 44 -10.68 -15.29 9.10
C HIS A 44 -9.76 -14.66 8.06
N ALA A 45 -9.00 -15.50 7.35
CA ALA A 45 -8.19 -15.11 6.21
C ALA A 45 -8.24 -16.15 5.09
N SER A 46 -7.94 -15.72 3.88
CA SER A 46 -7.77 -16.59 2.71
C SER A 46 -6.61 -16.09 1.86
N SER A 47 -5.84 -16.98 1.25
CA SER A 47 -4.76 -16.58 0.36
C SER A 47 -5.29 -16.26 -1.05
N GLY A 48 -4.83 -15.17 -1.63
CA GLY A 48 -5.16 -14.74 -2.98
C GLY A 48 -3.90 -14.49 -3.81
N ILE A 49 -3.27 -15.54 -4.35
CA ILE A 49 -2.01 -15.40 -5.08
C ILE A 49 -2.29 -14.83 -6.46
N ALA A 50 -1.72 -13.66 -6.74
CA ALA A 50 -1.79 -13.01 -8.05
C ALA A 50 -0.70 -11.94 -8.19
N ASP A 51 -0.16 -11.79 -9.41
CA ASP A 51 0.56 -10.58 -9.81
C ASP A 51 -0.46 -9.47 -10.11
N VAL A 52 -0.47 -8.44 -9.30
CA VAL A 52 -1.37 -7.28 -9.49
C VAL A 52 -1.05 -6.48 -10.76
N CYS A 53 0.10 -6.74 -11.38
CA CYS A 53 0.47 -6.18 -12.68
C CYS A 53 -0.04 -7.01 -13.87
N ASP A 54 -0.58 -8.19 -13.64
CA ASP A 54 -1.13 -9.08 -14.67
C ASP A 54 -2.66 -8.99 -14.65
N HIS A 55 -3.24 -8.54 -15.75
CA HIS A 55 -4.69 -8.35 -15.87
C HIS A 55 -5.46 -9.67 -15.77
N ASP A 56 -4.93 -10.77 -16.33
CA ASP A 56 -5.59 -12.07 -16.29
C ASP A 56 -5.53 -12.66 -14.88
N ALA A 57 -4.38 -12.52 -14.20
CA ALA A 57 -4.24 -12.92 -12.81
C ALA A 57 -5.18 -12.12 -11.88
N VAL A 58 -5.34 -10.81 -12.12
CA VAL A 58 -6.31 -9.98 -11.39
C VAL A 58 -7.74 -10.42 -11.66
N ALA A 59 -8.09 -10.71 -12.92
CA ALA A 59 -9.44 -11.20 -13.26
C ALA A 59 -9.76 -12.54 -12.59
N GLU A 60 -8.78 -13.46 -12.52
CA GLU A 60 -8.90 -14.72 -11.79
C GLU A 60 -9.06 -14.47 -10.28
N LEU A 61 -8.28 -13.56 -9.70
CA LEU A 61 -8.39 -13.19 -8.29
C LEU A 61 -9.80 -12.68 -7.97
N VAL A 62 -10.35 -11.77 -8.80
CA VAL A 62 -11.73 -11.24 -8.64
C VAL A 62 -12.77 -12.35 -8.71
N ARG A 63 -12.62 -13.34 -9.62
CA ARG A 63 -13.54 -14.49 -9.68
C ARG A 63 -13.50 -15.35 -8.43
N ARG A 64 -12.32 -15.49 -7.81
CA ARG A 64 -12.13 -16.28 -6.58
C ARG A 64 -12.63 -15.57 -5.33
N THR A 65 -12.37 -14.28 -5.21
CA THR A 65 -12.77 -13.49 -4.02
C THR A 65 -14.24 -13.13 -4.06
N GLY A 66 -14.83 -13.01 -5.26
CA GLY A 66 -16.08 -12.30 -5.44
C GLY A 66 -15.95 -10.79 -5.17
N PRO A 67 -17.06 -10.08 -4.96
CA PRO A 67 -17.05 -8.69 -4.53
C PRO A 67 -16.33 -8.52 -3.19
N VAL A 68 -15.61 -7.41 -3.04
CA VAL A 68 -14.97 -7.03 -1.78
C VAL A 68 -15.45 -5.65 -1.36
N ASP A 69 -15.57 -5.44 -0.05
CA ASP A 69 -15.98 -4.16 0.53
C ASP A 69 -14.79 -3.20 0.67
N ILE A 70 -13.59 -3.74 0.88
CA ILE A 70 -12.37 -2.98 1.15
C ILE A 70 -11.27 -3.43 0.19
N LEU A 71 -10.64 -2.48 -0.49
CA LEU A 71 -9.46 -2.69 -1.31
C LEU A 71 -8.28 -1.90 -0.75
N VAL A 72 -7.19 -2.61 -0.39
CA VAL A 72 -5.94 -1.98 0.04
C VAL A 72 -4.85 -2.20 -1.02
N ASN A 73 -4.51 -1.15 -1.76
CA ASN A 73 -3.42 -1.11 -2.71
C ASN A 73 -2.10 -0.86 -1.97
N ASN A 74 -1.37 -1.92 -1.62
CA ASN A 74 -0.13 -1.81 -0.83
C ASN A 74 1.13 -2.16 -1.63
N ALA A 75 1.08 -3.08 -2.58
CA ALA A 75 2.25 -3.48 -3.37
C ALA A 75 2.93 -2.25 -4.01
N GLY A 76 4.24 -2.10 -3.82
CA GLY A 76 4.91 -0.88 -4.27
C GLY A 76 6.42 -1.01 -4.53
N ILE A 77 7.04 -2.12 -4.13
CA ILE A 77 8.45 -2.39 -4.41
C ILE A 77 8.53 -3.52 -5.44
N PRO A 78 9.10 -3.27 -6.65
CA PRO A 78 9.28 -4.31 -7.65
C PRO A 78 10.17 -5.45 -7.13
N VAL A 79 9.95 -6.67 -7.65
CA VAL A 79 10.77 -7.85 -7.31
C VAL A 79 12.25 -7.62 -7.67
N SER A 80 12.51 -6.87 -8.76
CA SER A 80 13.86 -6.46 -9.17
C SER A 80 14.55 -5.49 -8.21
N GLY A 81 13.85 -5.06 -7.16
CA GLY A 81 14.34 -4.05 -6.24
C GLY A 81 14.08 -2.62 -6.71
N PHE A 82 14.67 -1.68 -6.01
CA PHE A 82 14.50 -0.25 -6.23
C PHE A 82 15.82 0.37 -6.73
N PRO A 83 15.91 0.76 -8.02
CA PRO A 83 17.14 1.35 -8.54
C PRO A 83 17.32 2.78 -7.97
N LEU A 84 18.26 2.95 -7.06
CA LEU A 84 18.67 4.27 -6.56
C LEU A 84 19.76 4.83 -7.48
N LYS A 85 19.39 5.48 -8.57
CA LYS A 85 20.28 6.08 -9.57
C LYS A 85 19.96 7.56 -9.76
N HIS A 86 20.92 8.33 -10.29
CA HIS A 86 20.58 9.62 -10.90
C HIS A 86 19.62 9.41 -12.08
N PHE A 87 18.68 10.30 -12.25
CA PHE A 87 17.72 10.19 -13.35
C PHE A 87 18.42 10.19 -14.72
N ALA A 88 19.49 10.96 -14.87
CA ALA A 88 20.28 11.00 -16.10
C ALA A 88 20.96 9.66 -16.47
N ASP A 89 21.15 8.77 -15.48
CA ASP A 89 21.80 7.46 -15.64
C ASP A 89 20.76 6.31 -15.67
N SER A 90 19.48 6.63 -15.74
CA SER A 90 18.36 5.66 -15.73
C SER A 90 17.63 5.66 -17.07
N GLY A 91 16.97 4.54 -17.39
CA GLY A 91 16.23 4.35 -18.62
C GLY A 91 14.89 3.65 -18.39
N PRO A 92 14.16 3.38 -19.50
CA PRO A 92 12.86 2.70 -19.45
C PRO A 92 12.88 1.39 -18.67
N GLU A 93 13.96 0.64 -18.73
CA GLU A 93 14.15 -0.63 -18.00
C GLU A 93 14.10 -0.45 -16.48
N ASP A 94 14.52 0.72 -15.98
CA ASP A 94 14.42 1.08 -14.56
C ASP A 94 13.03 1.64 -14.21
N TRP A 95 12.37 2.34 -15.15
CA TRP A 95 11.13 3.08 -14.92
C TRP A 95 9.88 2.21 -15.05
N ASP A 96 9.84 1.38 -16.08
CA ASP A 96 8.66 0.60 -16.44
C ASP A 96 8.17 -0.30 -15.30
N PRO A 97 9.01 -1.08 -14.60
CA PRO A 97 8.56 -1.88 -13.46
C PRO A 97 7.99 -1.03 -12.34
N VAL A 98 8.55 0.16 -12.10
CA VAL A 98 8.12 1.07 -11.03
C VAL A 98 6.77 1.68 -11.38
N ILE A 99 6.58 2.18 -12.60
CA ILE A 99 5.34 2.78 -13.07
C ILE A 99 4.25 1.71 -13.14
N ARG A 100 4.57 0.54 -13.68
CA ARG A 100 3.65 -0.59 -13.82
C ARG A 100 3.08 -1.00 -12.46
N LEU A 101 3.93 -1.17 -11.44
CA LEU A 101 3.49 -1.60 -10.12
C LEU A 101 2.79 -0.48 -9.34
N ASN A 102 3.35 0.75 -9.35
CA ASN A 102 2.90 1.82 -8.45
C ASN A 102 1.77 2.69 -9.02
N LEU A 103 1.47 2.57 -10.33
CA LEU A 103 0.37 3.28 -10.96
C LEU A 103 -0.54 2.34 -11.74
N ALA A 104 -0.05 1.67 -12.80
CA ALA A 104 -0.91 0.89 -13.67
C ALA A 104 -1.64 -0.24 -12.93
N ALA A 105 -0.94 -0.96 -12.03
CA ALA A 105 -1.55 -2.00 -11.21
C ALA A 105 -2.61 -1.43 -10.25
N VAL A 106 -2.37 -0.26 -9.64
CA VAL A 106 -3.37 0.43 -8.78
C VAL A 106 -4.63 0.74 -9.58
N LEU A 107 -4.49 1.27 -10.81
CA LEU A 107 -5.64 1.53 -11.69
C LEU A 107 -6.37 0.23 -12.04
N GLY A 108 -5.62 -0.80 -12.46
CA GLY A 108 -6.18 -2.07 -12.94
C GLY A 108 -6.98 -2.80 -11.88
N ILE A 109 -6.40 -3.00 -10.69
CA ILE A 109 -7.08 -3.72 -9.61
C ILE A 109 -8.25 -2.92 -9.02
N THR A 110 -8.11 -1.58 -8.92
CA THR A 110 -9.23 -0.72 -8.50
C THR A 110 -10.38 -0.82 -9.48
N ARG A 111 -10.10 -0.74 -10.80
CA ARG A 111 -11.12 -0.90 -11.85
C ARG A 111 -11.83 -2.26 -11.79
N ALA A 112 -11.11 -3.32 -11.39
CA ALA A 112 -11.64 -4.67 -11.34
C ALA A 112 -12.63 -4.89 -10.18
N TYR A 113 -12.40 -4.26 -9.01
CA TYR A 113 -13.25 -4.41 -7.83
C TYR A 113 -14.33 -3.32 -7.68
N LEU A 114 -14.12 -2.15 -8.27
CA LEU A 114 -15.00 -1.00 -8.14
C LEU A 114 -16.49 -1.30 -8.49
N PRO A 115 -16.83 -2.06 -9.55
CA PRO A 115 -18.22 -2.34 -9.86
C PRO A 115 -19.00 -3.00 -8.71
N GLY A 116 -18.39 -3.96 -8.01
CA GLY A 116 -19.03 -4.61 -6.85
C GLY A 116 -19.32 -3.65 -5.70
N MET A 117 -18.40 -2.70 -5.45
CA MET A 117 -18.60 -1.65 -4.44
C MET A 117 -19.73 -0.68 -4.84
N ILE A 118 -19.82 -0.33 -6.14
CA ILE A 118 -20.90 0.52 -6.67
C ILE A 118 -22.25 -0.18 -6.51
N ASP A 119 -22.32 -1.46 -6.86
CA ASP A 119 -23.56 -2.26 -6.79
C ASP A 119 -24.04 -2.43 -5.33
N SER A 120 -23.11 -2.54 -4.37
CA SER A 120 -23.45 -2.63 -2.94
C SER A 120 -23.76 -1.27 -2.29
N GLY A 121 -23.39 -0.16 -2.92
CA GLY A 121 -23.54 1.18 -2.34
C GLY A 121 -22.60 1.44 -1.15
N TRP A 122 -21.55 0.65 -0.99
CA TRP A 122 -20.55 0.80 0.06
C TRP A 122 -19.17 0.32 -0.43
N GLY A 123 -18.13 1.06 -0.10
CA GLY A 123 -16.75 0.67 -0.43
C GLY A 123 -15.70 1.52 0.23
N ARG A 124 -14.53 0.92 0.45
CA ARG A 124 -13.34 1.61 0.98
C ARG A 124 -12.13 1.26 0.14
N ILE A 125 -11.53 2.26 -0.47
CA ILE A 125 -10.30 2.10 -1.28
C ILE A 125 -9.19 2.86 -0.60
N LEU A 126 -8.15 2.13 -0.17
CA LEU A 126 -6.98 2.68 0.48
C LEU A 126 -5.73 2.38 -0.35
N THR A 127 -4.95 3.41 -0.69
CA THR A 127 -3.69 3.24 -1.41
C THR A 127 -2.51 3.65 -0.52
N ILE A 128 -1.54 2.75 -0.35
CA ILE A 128 -0.29 3.05 0.34
C ILE A 128 0.64 3.74 -0.63
N VAL A 129 0.91 5.00 -0.33
CA VAL A 129 1.80 5.87 -1.11
C VAL A 129 3.05 6.24 -0.30
N SER A 130 3.78 7.26 -0.71
CA SER A 130 5.07 7.62 -0.08
C SER A 130 5.25 9.12 -0.05
N ASP A 131 6.00 9.61 0.94
CA ASP A 131 6.47 11.00 0.97
C ASP A 131 7.35 11.36 -0.23
N ALA A 132 7.97 10.37 -0.89
CA ALA A 132 8.64 10.59 -2.16
C ALA A 132 7.70 11.21 -3.23
N GLY A 133 6.40 10.88 -3.19
CA GLY A 133 5.37 11.48 -4.06
C GLY A 133 4.84 12.81 -3.56
N ARG A 134 5.07 13.19 -2.30
CA ARG A 134 4.61 14.46 -1.69
C ARG A 134 5.67 15.56 -1.79
N LYS A 135 6.90 15.26 -1.41
CA LYS A 135 7.98 16.26 -1.35
C LYS A 135 9.10 16.02 -2.36
N GLY A 136 9.17 14.82 -2.96
CA GLY A 136 10.30 14.36 -3.76
C GLY A 136 11.45 13.83 -2.90
N GLU A 137 12.10 12.79 -3.41
CA GLU A 137 13.27 12.17 -2.78
C GLU A 137 14.40 12.01 -3.80
N ARG A 138 15.64 12.24 -3.35
CA ARG A 138 16.81 12.08 -4.21
C ARG A 138 16.90 10.63 -4.70
N TYR A 139 17.20 10.45 -5.99
CA TYR A 139 17.28 9.15 -6.68
C TYR A 139 15.94 8.39 -6.82
N GLN A 140 14.82 9.02 -6.51
CA GLN A 140 13.49 8.39 -6.56
C GLN A 140 12.51 9.18 -7.45
N ALA A 141 13.00 9.91 -8.47
CA ALA A 141 12.17 10.78 -9.28
C ALA A 141 10.96 10.03 -9.92
N VAL A 142 11.20 8.87 -10.54
CA VAL A 142 10.16 8.08 -11.20
C VAL A 142 9.21 7.43 -10.17
N TYR A 143 9.75 6.92 -9.08
CA TYR A 143 8.92 6.37 -8.00
C TYR A 143 8.04 7.45 -7.36
N GLY A 144 8.63 8.61 -7.05
CA GLY A 144 7.88 9.76 -6.54
C GLY A 144 6.77 10.20 -7.51
N ALA A 145 7.08 10.26 -8.81
CA ALA A 145 6.09 10.56 -9.85
C ALA A 145 4.94 9.54 -9.87
N ALA A 146 5.24 8.24 -9.82
CA ALA A 146 4.21 7.19 -9.80
C ALA A 146 3.34 7.25 -8.55
N LYS A 147 3.94 7.47 -7.35
CA LYS A 147 3.20 7.65 -6.10
C LYS A 147 2.37 8.93 -6.08
N ALA A 148 2.88 10.04 -6.63
CA ALA A 148 2.11 11.28 -6.81
C ALA A 148 0.93 11.10 -7.77
N ALA A 149 1.12 10.35 -8.86
CA ALA A 149 0.05 10.02 -9.80
C ALA A 149 -1.05 9.17 -9.14
N ALA A 150 -0.70 8.19 -8.30
CA ALA A 150 -1.67 7.42 -7.53
C ALA A 150 -2.47 8.29 -6.54
N MET A 151 -1.85 9.32 -5.92
CA MET A 151 -2.57 10.30 -5.09
C MET A 151 -3.54 11.15 -5.92
N GLY A 152 -3.12 11.58 -7.13
CA GLY A 152 -3.96 12.31 -8.07
C GLY A 152 -5.17 11.48 -8.53
N PHE A 153 -4.92 10.22 -8.89
CA PHE A 153 -5.97 9.26 -9.24
C PHE A 153 -6.97 9.07 -8.10
N SER A 154 -6.48 8.86 -6.86
CA SER A 154 -7.35 8.66 -5.70
C SER A 154 -8.27 9.86 -5.44
N ARG A 155 -7.78 11.09 -5.62
CA ARG A 155 -8.60 12.31 -5.50
C ARG A 155 -9.67 12.40 -6.60
N GLY A 156 -9.30 12.11 -7.85
CA GLY A 156 -10.23 12.08 -8.97
C GLY A 156 -11.33 11.04 -8.77
N LEU A 157 -10.93 9.81 -8.43
CA LEU A 157 -11.87 8.72 -8.19
C LEU A 157 -12.80 9.01 -7.00
N ALA A 158 -12.30 9.60 -5.91
CA ALA A 158 -13.12 10.01 -4.77
C ALA A 158 -14.27 10.95 -5.17
N ALA A 159 -14.01 11.89 -6.09
CA ALA A 159 -15.02 12.80 -6.60
C ALA A 159 -16.07 12.07 -7.49
N GLU A 160 -15.66 11.03 -8.21
CA GLU A 160 -16.54 10.25 -9.08
C GLU A 160 -17.49 9.35 -8.27
N VAL A 161 -16.96 8.66 -7.23
CA VAL A 161 -17.69 7.55 -6.57
C VAL A 161 -18.26 7.90 -5.18
N GLY A 162 -18.04 9.12 -4.70
CA GLY A 162 -18.50 9.49 -3.34
C GLY A 162 -20.01 9.37 -3.13
N ARG A 163 -20.80 9.65 -4.18
CA ARG A 163 -22.27 9.49 -4.10
C ARG A 163 -22.75 8.03 -4.07
N GLN A 164 -21.88 7.08 -4.38
CA GLN A 164 -22.13 5.65 -4.27
C GLN A 164 -21.69 5.07 -2.91
N GLY A 165 -21.42 5.93 -1.90
CA GLY A 165 -21.01 5.47 -0.57
C GLY A 165 -19.58 4.93 -0.50
N ILE A 166 -18.74 5.25 -1.50
CA ILE A 166 -17.37 4.77 -1.59
C ILE A 166 -16.40 5.89 -1.21
N THR A 167 -15.49 5.61 -0.27
CA THR A 167 -14.39 6.53 0.06
C THR A 167 -13.07 6.04 -0.53
N VAL A 168 -12.24 6.97 -0.98
CA VAL A 168 -10.92 6.68 -1.61
C VAL A 168 -9.87 7.56 -0.95
N ASN A 169 -8.95 6.95 -0.22
CA ASN A 169 -7.92 7.66 0.54
C ASN A 169 -6.53 7.06 0.33
N CYS A 170 -5.51 7.82 0.71
CA CYS A 170 -4.12 7.40 0.69
C CYS A 170 -3.48 7.54 2.07
N ILE A 171 -2.52 6.65 2.38
CA ILE A 171 -1.57 6.82 3.48
C ILE A 171 -0.19 6.99 2.87
N ALA A 172 0.47 8.12 3.14
CA ALA A 172 1.84 8.39 2.70
C ALA A 172 2.82 8.00 3.79
N LEU A 173 3.77 7.13 3.45
CA LEU A 173 4.76 6.62 4.39
C LEU A 173 6.11 7.32 4.22
N GLY A 174 6.78 7.56 5.34
CA GLY A 174 8.21 7.77 5.40
C GLY A 174 8.98 6.45 5.23
N SER A 175 10.27 6.43 5.62
CA SER A 175 11.07 5.20 5.59
C SER A 175 10.62 4.23 6.68
N ILE A 176 10.22 3.04 6.24
CA ILE A 176 9.84 1.92 7.12
C ILE A 176 11.02 0.96 7.23
N ASN A 177 11.44 0.62 8.45
CA ASN A 177 12.47 -0.39 8.70
C ASN A 177 11.91 -1.78 8.39
N HIS A 178 12.09 -2.22 7.15
CA HIS A 178 11.64 -3.52 6.64
C HIS A 178 12.40 -3.90 5.37
N GLY A 179 12.56 -5.21 5.14
CA GLY A 179 13.20 -5.76 3.94
C GLY A 179 14.64 -5.28 3.77
N SER A 180 15.03 -4.87 2.57
CA SER A 180 16.39 -4.46 2.25
C SER A 180 16.94 -3.32 3.12
N LEU A 181 16.08 -2.48 3.70
CA LEU A 181 16.52 -1.46 4.65
C LEU A 181 16.93 -2.09 5.99
N THR A 182 16.20 -3.12 6.45
CA THR A 182 16.62 -3.89 7.64
C THR A 182 17.98 -4.54 7.42
N ASP A 183 18.18 -5.20 6.28
CA ASP A 183 19.43 -5.85 5.93
C ASP A 183 20.60 -4.84 5.89
N ALA A 184 20.35 -3.65 5.32
CA ALA A 184 21.34 -2.58 5.28
C ALA A 184 21.68 -2.01 6.68
N ILE A 185 20.71 -1.92 7.57
CA ILE A 185 20.89 -1.48 8.97
C ILE A 185 21.65 -2.54 9.76
N GLU A 186 21.34 -3.82 9.59
CA GLU A 186 22.08 -4.92 10.23
C GLU A 186 23.55 -4.93 9.80
N ALA A 187 23.83 -4.65 8.52
CA ALA A 187 25.18 -4.53 8.00
C ALA A 187 25.90 -3.25 8.47
N ASN A 188 25.15 -2.18 8.77
CA ASN A 188 25.69 -0.90 9.24
C ASN A 188 24.72 -0.21 10.22
N PRO A 189 24.82 -0.50 11.54
CA PRO A 189 23.91 0.05 12.56
C PRO A 189 23.90 1.58 12.65
N GLU A 190 24.99 2.27 12.24
CA GLU A 190 25.04 3.74 12.22
C GLU A 190 24.04 4.33 11.21
N LEU A 191 23.66 3.54 10.19
CA LEU A 191 22.68 3.95 9.19
C LEU A 191 21.33 4.26 9.82
N GLU A 192 20.85 3.42 10.77
CA GLU A 192 19.58 3.66 11.46
C GLU A 192 19.62 4.99 12.21
N THR A 193 20.67 5.22 13.00
CA THR A 193 20.84 6.49 13.74
C THR A 193 20.88 7.69 12.82
N LYS A 194 21.57 7.58 11.68
CA LYS A 194 21.66 8.64 10.68
C LYS A 194 20.30 8.95 10.05
N LEU A 195 19.54 7.92 9.67
CA LEU A 195 18.22 8.07 9.07
C LEU A 195 17.21 8.58 10.09
N ALA A 196 17.20 8.06 11.30
CA ALA A 196 16.28 8.42 12.37
C ALA A 196 16.32 9.91 12.75
N ARG A 197 17.47 10.57 12.57
CA ARG A 197 17.62 12.02 12.82
C ARG A 197 16.70 12.90 11.95
N ASN A 198 16.24 12.38 10.82
CA ASN A 198 15.33 13.10 9.93
C ASN A 198 13.88 13.07 10.43
N TYR A 199 13.56 12.23 11.42
CA TYR A 199 12.22 12.02 11.92
C TYR A 199 12.05 12.66 13.30
N PRO A 200 11.16 13.64 13.50
CA PRO A 200 10.87 14.23 14.81
C PRO A 200 10.58 13.23 15.92
N VAL A 201 9.96 12.07 15.60
CA VAL A 201 9.72 10.99 16.57
C VAL A 201 10.97 10.20 16.94
N GLY A 202 12.14 10.50 16.34
CA GLY A 202 13.45 9.95 16.70
C GLY A 202 13.69 8.49 16.30
N ARG A 203 12.88 7.92 15.37
CA ARG A 203 13.06 6.56 14.86
C ARG A 203 12.54 6.43 13.43
N LEU A 204 12.95 5.39 12.74
CA LEU A 204 12.30 4.95 11.52
C LEU A 204 10.89 4.39 11.80
N GLY A 205 10.04 4.39 10.77
CA GLY A 205 8.74 3.76 10.84
C GLY A 205 8.87 2.23 10.99
N ARG A 206 7.89 1.62 11.64
CA ARG A 206 7.72 0.17 11.74
C ARG A 206 6.58 -0.27 10.83
N PRO A 207 6.57 -1.50 10.34
CA PRO A 207 5.48 -2.02 9.50
C PRO A 207 4.08 -1.82 10.09
N GLY A 208 3.93 -1.88 11.41
CA GLY A 208 2.66 -1.71 12.10
C GLY A 208 2.18 -0.26 12.27
N ASP A 209 3.06 0.73 12.11
CA ASP A 209 2.70 2.14 12.39
C ASP A 209 1.51 2.66 11.54
N PRO A 210 1.35 2.32 10.25
CA PRO A 210 0.20 2.77 9.46
C PRO A 210 -1.08 1.95 9.69
N ALA A 211 -1.01 0.78 10.29
CA ALA A 211 -2.14 -0.14 10.35
C ALA A 211 -3.36 0.40 11.14
N PRO A 212 -3.22 1.10 12.29
CA PRO A 212 -4.37 1.68 12.98
C PRO A 212 -5.12 2.71 12.13
N LEU A 213 -4.39 3.57 11.39
CA LEU A 213 -5.01 4.54 10.49
C LEU A 213 -5.67 3.85 9.29
N ALA A 214 -5.05 2.78 8.76
CA ALA A 214 -5.63 2.00 7.68
C ALA A 214 -6.99 1.40 8.08
N VAL A 215 -7.08 0.80 9.27
CA VAL A 215 -8.34 0.27 9.81
C VAL A 215 -9.39 1.38 9.96
N MET A 216 -9.02 2.52 10.55
CA MET A 216 -9.94 3.64 10.71
C MET A 216 -10.45 4.16 9.38
N LEU A 217 -9.58 4.37 8.38
CA LEU A 217 -9.97 4.86 7.04
C LEU A 217 -10.84 3.86 6.26
N CYS A 218 -10.76 2.58 6.60
CA CYS A 218 -11.56 1.51 5.99
C CYS A 218 -12.83 1.14 6.79
N SER A 219 -13.16 1.88 7.84
CA SER A 219 -14.35 1.68 8.67
C SER A 219 -15.45 2.72 8.37
N ASP A 220 -16.59 2.57 9.04
CA ASP A 220 -17.69 3.55 8.99
C ASP A 220 -17.33 4.86 9.70
N ALA A 221 -16.37 4.83 10.65
CA ALA A 221 -15.88 6.05 11.29
C ALA A 221 -15.25 7.07 10.32
N ALA A 222 -14.89 6.62 9.11
CA ALA A 222 -14.32 7.47 8.05
C ALA A 222 -15.30 7.75 6.89
N GLU A 223 -16.59 7.61 7.07
CA GLU A 223 -17.59 7.82 6.00
C GLU A 223 -17.56 9.23 5.39
N TRP A 224 -17.12 10.23 6.17
CA TRP A 224 -16.97 11.63 5.72
C TRP A 224 -15.53 12.00 5.33
N ILE A 225 -14.65 10.99 5.16
CA ILE A 225 -13.24 11.17 4.84
C ILE A 225 -12.97 10.53 3.48
N THR A 226 -12.78 11.35 2.44
CA THR A 226 -12.47 10.87 1.09
C THR A 226 -11.56 11.84 0.34
N GLY A 227 -10.79 11.34 -0.64
CA GLY A 227 -9.85 12.13 -1.43
C GLY A 227 -8.61 12.62 -0.67
N GLN A 228 -8.35 12.09 0.53
CA GLN A 228 -7.28 12.59 1.39
C GLN A 228 -6.00 11.77 1.27
N VAL A 229 -4.89 12.43 1.59
CA VAL A 229 -3.56 11.81 1.72
C VAL A 229 -3.04 12.08 3.12
N TYR A 230 -3.01 11.04 3.96
CA TYR A 230 -2.57 11.14 5.34
C TYR A 230 -1.11 10.71 5.47
N PRO A 231 -0.20 11.57 5.97
CA PRO A 231 1.15 11.15 6.31
C PRO A 231 1.17 10.27 7.56
N VAL A 232 1.91 9.16 7.49
CA VAL A 232 2.35 8.35 8.62
C VAL A 232 3.85 8.22 8.50
N ASP A 233 4.55 9.29 8.87
CA ASP A 233 5.93 9.54 8.52
C ASP A 233 6.78 10.02 9.71
N GLY A 234 6.25 9.93 10.94
CA GLY A 234 6.96 10.38 12.14
C GLY A 234 7.31 11.87 12.16
N GLY A 235 6.58 12.70 11.39
CA GLY A 235 6.79 14.13 11.27
C GLY A 235 7.87 14.51 10.26
N TYR A 236 8.33 13.59 9.41
CA TYR A 236 9.37 13.82 8.42
C TYR A 236 9.02 14.91 7.41
N PHE A 237 7.77 14.92 6.94
CA PHE A 237 7.26 15.95 6.07
C PHE A 237 5.82 16.33 6.48
N PRO A 238 5.67 17.33 7.36
CA PRO A 238 4.35 17.76 7.83
C PRO A 238 3.41 18.09 6.68
N ALA A 239 2.15 17.72 6.80
CA ALA A 239 1.11 18.16 5.88
C ALA A 239 0.87 19.68 6.08
N LEU A 240 0.81 20.42 4.97
CA LEU A 240 0.42 21.81 4.93
C LEU A 240 -1.02 21.90 4.43
#